data_35382c42e0619ddf1b4ce4e3a55397c9
#
_entry.id   35382c42e0619ddf1b4ce4e3a55397c9
#
_cell.length_a   1.000
_cell.length_b   1.000
_cell.length_c   1.000
_cell.angle_alpha   90.00
_cell.angle_beta   90.00
_cell.angle_gamma   90.00
#
_symmetry.space_group_name_H-M   'P 1'
#
loop_
_entity.id
_entity.type
_entity.pdbx_description
1 polymer ?
#
loop_
_entity_poly.entity_id
_entity_poly.type
_entity_poly.pdbx_seq_one_letter_code
_entity_poly.pdbx_strand_id
1 'polypeptide(L)'
;DATPFFDVAQYKLGWSRYRQSRYDAAVDVFIEILERELPPGEDYDLETALAGLDSRKVDYTRDSIRVIGLAFTQLGGGDAANEYFARQGDPRFFPLLYAALGDQLLERKRYTDAADASAAFIERHRQHPLAPDFQERVIAAHEAGGFSDLVVREKQRYAETYDPDAPYWAGRAPTPEVLTALRGHLGDLSAHFYASGDR
;
A
#
# COMPACT_ATOMS: atom_id res chain seq x y z
N ASP A 1 19.24 -3.09 24.56
CA ASP A 1 19.00 -4.33 23.80
C ASP A 1 17.80 -5.03 24.41
N ALA A 2 16.71 -5.14 23.63
CA ALA A 2 15.55 -5.91 24.05
C ALA A 2 15.93 -7.39 24.15
N THR A 3 15.56 -8.05 25.23
CA THR A 3 15.81 -9.47 25.36
C THR A 3 14.86 -10.27 24.45
N PRO A 4 15.22 -11.48 23.99
CA PRO A 4 14.31 -12.32 23.20
C PRO A 4 12.94 -12.56 23.83
N PHE A 5 12.87 -12.50 25.16
CA PHE A 5 11.60 -12.58 25.91
C PHE A 5 10.73 -11.35 25.73
N PHE A 6 11.32 -10.17 25.59
CA PHE A 6 10.60 -8.92 25.39
C PHE A 6 9.87 -8.92 24.02
N ASP A 7 10.54 -9.32 22.96
CA ASP A 7 9.96 -9.36 21.62
C ASP A 7 8.79 -10.34 21.54
N VAL A 8 8.95 -11.54 22.14
CA VAL A 8 7.87 -12.53 22.25
C VAL A 8 6.68 -11.99 23.08
N ALA A 9 6.96 -11.26 24.16
CA ALA A 9 5.91 -10.69 25.01
C ALA A 9 5.13 -9.59 24.27
N GLN A 10 5.83 -8.70 23.57
CA GLN A 10 5.23 -7.66 22.75
C GLN A 10 4.35 -8.26 21.64
N TYR A 11 4.88 -9.24 20.91
CA TYR A 11 4.13 -9.92 19.87
C TYR A 11 2.84 -10.58 20.41
N LYS A 12 2.92 -11.28 21.55
CA LYS A 12 1.74 -11.87 22.21
C LYS A 12 0.76 -10.79 22.70
N LEU A 13 1.25 -9.65 23.15
CA LEU A 13 0.42 -8.52 23.57
C LEU A 13 -0.37 -7.97 22.38
N GLY A 14 0.29 -7.74 21.23
CA GLY A 14 -0.37 -7.30 19.99
C GLY A 14 -1.51 -8.25 19.60
N TRP A 15 -1.24 -9.56 19.55
CA TRP A 15 -2.25 -10.57 19.26
C TRP A 15 -3.38 -10.61 20.30
N SER A 16 -3.06 -10.45 21.59
CA SER A 16 -4.08 -10.37 22.64
C SER A 16 -5.02 -9.20 22.44
N ARG A 17 -4.48 -8.01 22.11
CA ARG A 17 -5.27 -6.82 21.80
C ARG A 17 -6.14 -7.03 20.55
N TYR A 18 -5.58 -7.60 19.50
CA TYR A 18 -6.33 -7.94 18.29
C TYR A 18 -7.52 -8.86 18.57
N ARG A 19 -7.32 -9.95 19.34
CA ARG A 19 -8.38 -10.90 19.74
C ARG A 19 -9.46 -10.28 20.60
N GLN A 20 -9.14 -9.20 21.33
CA GLN A 20 -10.09 -8.42 22.12
C GLN A 20 -10.80 -7.34 21.29
N SER A 21 -10.64 -7.36 19.96
CA SER A 21 -11.15 -6.33 19.03
C SER A 21 -10.64 -4.91 19.33
N ARG A 22 -9.50 -4.80 20.03
CA ARG A 22 -8.82 -3.54 20.30
C ARG A 22 -7.80 -3.27 19.19
N TYR A 23 -8.32 -3.05 17.99
CA TYR A 23 -7.52 -3.04 16.77
C TYR A 23 -6.50 -1.90 16.73
N ASP A 24 -6.88 -0.66 17.06
CA ASP A 24 -5.93 0.47 17.17
C ASP A 24 -4.77 0.13 18.10
N ALA A 25 -5.09 -0.37 19.29
CA ALA A 25 -4.08 -0.76 20.28
C ALA A 25 -3.21 -1.96 19.84
N ALA A 26 -3.73 -2.83 18.98
CA ALA A 26 -2.94 -3.89 18.36
C ALA A 26 -1.97 -3.30 17.32
N VAL A 27 -2.45 -2.36 16.49
CA VAL A 27 -1.62 -1.65 15.50
C VAL A 27 -0.46 -0.93 16.19
N ASP A 28 -0.71 -0.21 17.30
CA ASP A 28 0.34 0.46 18.08
C ASP A 28 1.49 -0.52 18.42
N VAL A 29 1.15 -1.69 18.96
CA VAL A 29 2.17 -2.67 19.38
C VAL A 29 2.95 -3.23 18.19
N PHE A 30 2.26 -3.55 17.08
CA PHE A 30 2.93 -4.09 15.92
C PHE A 30 3.78 -3.04 15.18
N ILE A 31 3.39 -1.78 15.17
CA ILE A 31 4.22 -0.67 14.68
C ILE A 31 5.50 -0.55 15.53
N GLU A 32 5.40 -0.60 16.86
CA GLU A 32 6.57 -0.59 17.75
C GLU A 32 7.55 -1.75 17.47
N ILE A 33 7.03 -2.94 17.13
CA ILE A 33 7.85 -4.07 16.72
C ILE A 33 8.57 -3.75 15.40
N LEU A 34 7.85 -3.26 14.39
CA LEU A 34 8.41 -2.93 13.08
C LEU A 34 9.45 -1.81 13.16
N GLU A 35 9.24 -0.80 14.03
CA GLU A 35 10.21 0.28 14.24
C GLU A 35 11.56 -0.22 14.78
N ARG A 36 11.56 -1.30 15.56
CA ARG A 36 12.79 -1.91 16.09
C ARG A 36 13.45 -2.88 15.10
N GLU A 37 12.64 -3.64 14.37
CA GLU A 37 13.15 -4.74 13.54
C GLU A 37 13.54 -4.31 12.14
N LEU A 38 12.79 -3.39 11.54
CA LEU A 38 13.11 -2.91 10.19
C LEU A 38 14.34 -2.00 10.20
N PRO A 39 15.26 -2.17 9.25
CA PRO A 39 16.44 -1.32 9.15
C PRO A 39 16.03 0.14 8.88
N PRO A 40 16.86 1.12 9.29
CA PRO A 40 16.65 2.51 8.91
C PRO A 40 16.86 2.65 7.39
N GLY A 41 15.97 3.38 6.71
CA GLY A 41 16.01 3.62 5.27
C GLY A 41 14.65 3.98 4.72
N GLU A 42 14.64 4.45 3.49
CA GLU A 42 13.43 4.78 2.73
C GLU A 42 13.06 3.64 1.74
N ASP A 43 13.70 2.48 1.88
CA ASP A 43 13.51 1.35 0.99
C ASP A 43 12.25 0.60 1.43
N TYR A 44 11.21 0.70 0.63
CA TYR A 44 9.88 0.17 0.94
C TYR A 44 9.62 -1.21 0.34
N ASP A 45 10.65 -1.84 -0.23
CA ASP A 45 10.59 -3.23 -0.65
C ASP A 45 10.75 -4.14 0.56
N LEU A 46 9.72 -4.95 0.82
CA LEU A 46 9.70 -5.85 1.98
C LEU A 46 10.83 -6.87 1.94
N GLU A 47 11.13 -7.44 0.79
CA GLU A 47 12.15 -8.47 0.66
C GLU A 47 13.55 -7.90 0.93
N THR A 48 13.83 -6.70 0.40
CA THR A 48 15.07 -5.96 0.69
C THR A 48 15.17 -5.62 2.18
N ALA A 49 14.08 -5.13 2.79
CA ALA A 49 14.04 -4.80 4.22
C ALA A 49 14.26 -6.02 5.12
N LEU A 50 13.82 -7.21 4.69
CA LEU A 50 13.96 -8.46 5.44
C LEU A 50 15.29 -9.17 5.22
N ALA A 51 16.01 -8.88 4.14
CA ALA A 51 17.22 -9.61 3.74
C ALA A 51 18.35 -9.58 4.80
N GLY A 52 18.38 -8.58 5.67
CA GLY A 52 19.35 -8.44 6.76
C GLY A 52 18.92 -9.05 8.10
N LEU A 53 17.70 -9.62 8.19
CA LEU A 53 17.15 -10.15 9.43
C LEU A 53 17.38 -11.65 9.57
N ASP A 54 17.51 -12.15 10.81
CA ASP A 54 17.46 -13.59 11.06
C ASP A 54 16.03 -14.15 10.80
N SER A 55 15.92 -15.47 10.57
CA SER A 55 14.69 -16.12 10.16
C SER A 55 13.51 -15.86 11.11
N ARG A 56 13.76 -15.83 12.43
CA ARG A 56 12.72 -15.58 13.43
C ARG A 56 12.22 -14.15 13.36
N LYS A 57 13.11 -13.19 13.17
CA LYS A 57 12.77 -11.78 13.01
C LYS A 57 12.01 -11.54 11.71
N VAL A 58 12.39 -12.22 10.62
CA VAL A 58 11.64 -12.23 9.36
C VAL A 58 10.19 -12.65 9.58
N ASP A 59 9.97 -13.77 10.29
CA ASP A 59 8.61 -14.28 10.55
C ASP A 59 7.78 -13.30 11.37
N TYR A 60 8.35 -12.73 12.45
CA TYR A 60 7.66 -11.75 13.28
C TYR A 60 7.36 -10.44 12.51
N THR A 61 8.27 -9.99 11.68
CA THR A 61 8.10 -8.79 10.85
C THR A 61 6.97 -8.98 9.84
N ARG A 62 7.01 -10.09 9.07
CA ARG A 62 5.95 -10.42 8.11
C ARG A 62 4.59 -10.55 8.78
N ASP A 63 4.53 -11.26 9.91
CA ASP A 63 3.27 -11.42 10.63
C ASP A 63 2.77 -10.11 11.24
N SER A 64 3.65 -9.25 11.74
CA SER A 64 3.29 -7.92 12.24
C SER A 64 2.65 -7.06 11.15
N ILE A 65 3.25 -7.00 9.96
CA ILE A 65 2.69 -6.30 8.80
C ILE A 65 1.32 -6.88 8.44
N ARG A 66 1.22 -8.21 8.40
CA ARG A 66 -0.03 -8.91 8.10
C ARG A 66 -1.13 -8.57 9.11
N VAL A 67 -0.82 -8.56 10.40
CA VAL A 67 -1.82 -8.27 11.46
C VAL A 67 -2.26 -6.80 11.44
N ILE A 68 -1.36 -5.88 11.13
CA ILE A 68 -1.72 -4.46 10.92
C ILE A 68 -2.74 -4.35 9.79
N GLY A 69 -2.51 -5.00 8.64
CA GLY A 69 -3.47 -5.02 7.53
C GLY A 69 -4.82 -5.65 7.92
N LEU A 70 -4.80 -6.74 8.71
CA LEU A 70 -6.02 -7.34 9.26
C LEU A 70 -6.77 -6.37 10.18
N ALA A 71 -6.05 -5.64 11.04
CA ALA A 71 -6.64 -4.67 11.96
C ALA A 71 -7.29 -3.51 11.19
N PHE A 72 -6.60 -2.94 10.21
CA PHE A 72 -7.19 -1.90 9.36
C PHE A 72 -8.38 -2.41 8.55
N THR A 73 -8.36 -3.66 8.07
CA THR A 73 -9.54 -4.26 7.42
C THR A 73 -10.77 -4.29 8.34
N GLN A 74 -10.58 -4.52 9.65
CA GLN A 74 -11.68 -4.51 10.64
C GLN A 74 -12.13 -3.10 10.99
N LEU A 75 -11.24 -2.13 10.91
CA LEU A 75 -11.51 -0.72 11.23
C LEU A 75 -12.15 0.07 10.07
N GLY A 76 -12.10 -0.43 8.84
CA GLY A 76 -12.69 0.24 7.66
C GLY A 76 -11.71 0.41 6.49
N GLY A 77 -10.61 -0.34 6.45
CA GLY A 77 -9.71 -0.38 5.31
C GLY A 77 -8.76 0.82 5.21
N GLY A 78 -8.62 1.38 4.01
CA GLY A 78 -7.70 2.47 3.72
C GLY A 78 -8.03 3.77 4.45
N ASP A 79 -9.30 4.11 4.58
CA ASP A 79 -9.75 5.30 5.32
C ASP A 79 -9.35 5.23 6.80
N ALA A 80 -9.54 4.06 7.42
CA ALA A 80 -9.12 3.85 8.80
C ALA A 80 -7.60 3.93 8.98
N ALA A 81 -6.82 3.48 7.99
CA ALA A 81 -5.37 3.68 7.98
C ALA A 81 -5.02 5.18 7.91
N ASN A 82 -5.69 5.95 7.03
CA ASN A 82 -5.52 7.40 6.93
C ASN A 82 -5.84 8.11 8.25
N GLU A 83 -6.96 7.77 8.88
CA GLU A 83 -7.35 8.34 10.18
C GLU A 83 -6.35 7.98 11.28
N TYR A 84 -5.89 6.73 11.32
CA TYR A 84 -4.90 6.29 12.29
C TYR A 84 -3.59 7.08 12.16
N PHE A 85 -3.03 7.14 10.95
CA PHE A 85 -1.78 7.85 10.69
C PHE A 85 -1.91 9.38 10.82
N ALA A 86 -3.10 9.93 10.59
CA ALA A 86 -3.35 11.34 10.87
C ALA A 86 -3.23 11.67 12.37
N ARG A 87 -3.57 10.73 13.26
CA ARG A 87 -3.47 10.88 14.72
C ARG A 87 -2.09 10.55 15.28
N GLN A 88 -1.45 9.49 14.76
CA GLN A 88 -0.21 8.93 15.33
C GLN A 88 1.06 9.36 14.59
N GLY A 89 0.91 9.90 13.38
CA GLY A 89 2.02 10.15 12.45
C GLY A 89 2.29 8.93 11.55
N ASP A 90 2.98 9.19 10.44
CA ASP A 90 3.36 8.16 9.47
C ASP A 90 4.67 7.49 9.92
N PRO A 91 4.70 6.17 10.21
CA PRO A 91 5.96 5.47 10.42
C PRO A 91 6.76 5.44 9.11
N ARG A 92 8.10 5.40 9.17
CA ARG A 92 8.96 5.44 7.97
C ARG A 92 8.63 4.37 6.91
N PHE A 93 8.02 3.28 7.31
CA PHE A 93 7.60 2.15 6.46
C PHE A 93 6.10 2.17 6.12
N PHE A 94 5.42 3.31 6.27
CA PHE A 94 3.97 3.41 6.01
C PHE A 94 3.54 2.93 4.61
N PRO A 95 4.31 3.13 3.52
CA PRO A 95 3.90 2.62 2.21
C PRO A 95 3.76 1.09 2.20
N LEU A 96 4.64 0.39 2.92
CA LEU A 96 4.57 -1.06 3.05
C LEU A 96 3.26 -1.53 3.71
N LEU A 97 2.74 -0.76 4.68
CA LEU A 97 1.50 -1.09 5.37
C LEU A 97 0.26 -0.93 4.47
N TYR A 98 0.22 0.12 3.64
CA TYR A 98 -0.86 0.28 2.65
C TYR A 98 -0.77 -0.80 1.55
N ALA A 99 0.43 -1.11 1.07
CA ALA A 99 0.62 -2.16 0.09
C ALA A 99 0.14 -3.52 0.63
N ALA A 100 0.56 -3.89 1.84
CA ALA A 100 0.16 -5.13 2.48
C ALA A 100 -1.36 -5.21 2.74
N LEU A 101 -2.01 -4.10 3.11
CA LEU A 101 -3.46 -4.03 3.24
C LEU A 101 -4.14 -4.31 1.90
N GLY A 102 -3.71 -3.64 0.83
CA GLY A 102 -4.25 -3.85 -0.53
C GLY A 102 -4.06 -5.29 -1.01
N ASP A 103 -2.86 -5.86 -0.84
CA ASP A 103 -2.54 -7.23 -1.24
C ASP A 103 -3.42 -8.26 -0.50
N GLN A 104 -3.61 -8.11 0.81
CA GLN A 104 -4.49 -8.98 1.60
C GLN A 104 -5.96 -8.93 1.16
N LEU A 105 -6.43 -7.73 0.79
CA LEU A 105 -7.79 -7.55 0.29
C LEU A 105 -7.94 -8.17 -1.10
N LEU A 106 -6.93 -8.02 -1.95
CA LEU A 106 -6.88 -8.61 -3.30
C LEU A 106 -6.89 -10.16 -3.24
N GLU A 107 -6.08 -10.76 -2.36
CA GLU A 107 -6.05 -12.21 -2.12
C GLU A 107 -7.44 -12.75 -1.71
N ARG A 108 -8.21 -11.96 -0.99
CA ARG A 108 -9.58 -12.29 -0.58
C ARG A 108 -10.64 -11.91 -1.63
N LYS A 109 -10.22 -11.50 -2.82
CA LYS A 109 -11.09 -11.06 -3.92
C LYS A 109 -11.99 -9.87 -3.55
N ARG A 110 -11.54 -9.06 -2.59
CA ARG A 110 -12.17 -7.79 -2.21
C ARG A 110 -11.59 -6.67 -3.07
N TYR A 111 -11.87 -6.73 -4.34
CA TYR A 111 -11.18 -5.92 -5.37
C TYR A 111 -11.39 -4.41 -5.17
N THR A 112 -12.62 -3.99 -4.89
CA THR A 112 -12.92 -2.57 -4.62
C THR A 112 -12.17 -2.08 -3.38
N ASP A 113 -12.21 -2.85 -2.30
CA ASP A 113 -11.53 -2.46 -1.05
C ASP A 113 -9.99 -2.45 -1.23
N ALA A 114 -9.45 -3.32 -2.09
CA ALA A 114 -8.02 -3.32 -2.42
C ALA A 114 -7.63 -2.07 -3.23
N ALA A 115 -8.47 -1.66 -4.17
CA ALA A 115 -8.30 -0.41 -4.89
C ALA A 115 -8.40 0.79 -3.93
N ASP A 116 -9.39 0.81 -3.04
CA ASP A 116 -9.60 1.88 -2.06
C ASP A 116 -8.42 1.99 -1.08
N ALA A 117 -7.83 0.87 -0.65
CA ALA A 117 -6.63 0.89 0.20
C ALA A 117 -5.43 1.56 -0.50
N SER A 118 -5.24 1.30 -1.79
CA SER A 118 -4.19 1.93 -2.59
C SER A 118 -4.51 3.41 -2.87
N ALA A 119 -5.77 3.73 -3.16
CA ALA A 119 -6.22 5.09 -3.37
C ALA A 119 -6.07 5.96 -2.10
N ALA A 120 -6.30 5.38 -0.92
CA ALA A 120 -6.13 6.06 0.36
C ALA A 120 -4.68 6.52 0.58
N PHE A 121 -3.69 5.71 0.16
CA PHE A 121 -2.29 6.14 0.15
C PHE A 121 -2.09 7.37 -0.74
N ILE A 122 -2.60 7.33 -1.98
CA ILE A 122 -2.43 8.42 -2.95
C ILE A 122 -3.11 9.70 -2.42
N GLU A 123 -4.29 9.58 -1.84
CA GLU A 123 -5.03 10.73 -1.30
C GLU A 123 -4.24 11.45 -0.21
N ARG A 124 -3.65 10.69 0.71
CA ARG A 124 -2.86 11.23 1.81
C ARG A 124 -1.49 11.73 1.36
N HIS A 125 -0.86 11.07 0.40
CA HIS A 125 0.54 11.28 0.00
C HIS A 125 0.68 11.58 -1.51
N ARG A 126 -0.07 12.56 -2.00
CA ARG A 126 -0.20 12.89 -3.44
C ARG A 126 1.12 13.14 -4.18
N GLN A 127 2.14 13.63 -3.48
CA GLN A 127 3.46 13.94 -4.06
C GLN A 127 4.52 12.88 -3.73
N HIS A 128 4.12 11.76 -3.12
CA HIS A 128 5.05 10.70 -2.75
C HIS A 128 5.61 10.01 -4.01
N PRO A 129 6.92 9.67 -4.05
CA PRO A 129 7.52 9.00 -5.21
C PRO A 129 6.81 7.70 -5.63
N LEU A 130 6.21 6.98 -4.70
CA LEU A 130 5.47 5.74 -4.96
C LEU A 130 3.98 5.96 -5.34
N ALA A 131 3.49 7.20 -5.45
CA ALA A 131 2.09 7.43 -5.83
C ALA A 131 1.73 6.82 -7.21
N PRO A 132 2.61 6.86 -8.24
CA PRO A 132 2.35 6.15 -9.49
C PRO A 132 2.20 4.63 -9.31
N ASP A 133 3.03 4.00 -8.47
CA ASP A 133 2.96 2.56 -8.21
C ASP A 133 1.66 2.17 -7.49
N PHE A 134 1.21 3.02 -6.55
CA PHE A 134 -0.08 2.82 -5.90
C PHE A 134 -1.25 3.03 -6.87
N GLN A 135 -1.13 3.92 -7.86
CA GLN A 135 -2.14 4.06 -8.91
C GLN A 135 -2.19 2.82 -9.83
N GLU A 136 -1.05 2.20 -10.12
CA GLU A 136 -1.00 0.90 -10.80
C GLU A 136 -1.73 -0.19 -9.98
N ARG A 137 -1.57 -0.20 -8.66
CA ARG A 137 -2.29 -1.15 -7.78
C ARG A 137 -3.81 -0.93 -7.81
N VAL A 138 -4.27 0.32 -7.91
CA VAL A 138 -5.71 0.63 -8.10
C VAL A 138 -6.21 0.04 -9.42
N ILE A 139 -5.48 0.28 -10.51
CA ILE A 139 -5.82 -0.24 -11.85
C ILE A 139 -5.85 -1.78 -11.82
N ALA A 140 -4.81 -2.41 -11.30
CA ALA A 140 -4.69 -3.87 -11.23
C ALA A 140 -5.82 -4.51 -10.39
N ALA A 141 -6.22 -3.88 -9.29
CA ALA A 141 -7.33 -4.35 -8.47
C ALA A 141 -8.65 -4.30 -9.24
N HIS A 142 -8.91 -3.23 -9.99
CA HIS A 142 -10.10 -3.13 -10.83
C HIS A 142 -10.06 -4.10 -12.02
N GLU A 143 -8.90 -4.33 -12.63
CA GLU A 143 -8.72 -5.35 -13.67
C GLU A 143 -9.03 -6.75 -13.15
N ALA A 144 -8.48 -7.10 -11.98
CA ALA A 144 -8.73 -8.39 -11.34
C ALA A 144 -10.21 -8.59 -10.96
N GLY A 145 -10.91 -7.49 -10.66
CA GLY A 145 -12.35 -7.48 -10.39
C GLY A 145 -13.24 -7.47 -11.63
N GLY A 146 -12.68 -7.27 -12.83
CA GLY A 146 -13.43 -7.17 -14.08
C GLY A 146 -14.21 -5.85 -14.24
N PHE A 147 -13.80 -4.78 -13.56
CA PHE A 147 -14.48 -3.48 -13.56
C PHE A 147 -13.99 -2.57 -14.70
N SER A 148 -14.29 -2.94 -15.94
CA SER A 148 -13.73 -2.30 -17.15
C SER A 148 -13.84 -0.77 -17.17
N ASP A 149 -15.01 -0.22 -16.77
CA ASP A 149 -15.21 1.24 -16.77
C ASP A 149 -14.32 1.95 -15.72
N LEU A 150 -14.08 1.31 -14.57
CA LEU A 150 -13.15 1.81 -13.56
C LEU A 150 -11.71 1.75 -14.06
N VAL A 151 -11.33 0.66 -14.71
CA VAL A 151 -9.99 0.51 -15.33
C VAL A 151 -9.71 1.65 -16.31
N VAL A 152 -10.63 1.93 -17.23
CA VAL A 152 -10.48 3.02 -18.20
C VAL A 152 -10.30 4.36 -17.48
N ARG A 153 -11.13 4.64 -16.47
CA ARG A 153 -11.06 5.88 -15.69
C ARG A 153 -9.73 6.03 -14.96
N GLU A 154 -9.26 4.97 -14.32
CA GLU A 154 -8.01 5.04 -13.55
C GLU A 154 -6.78 5.10 -14.46
N LYS A 155 -6.81 4.49 -15.67
CA LYS A 155 -5.78 4.69 -16.70
C LYS A 155 -5.75 6.13 -17.23
N GLN A 156 -6.93 6.76 -17.41
CA GLN A 156 -7.00 8.18 -17.74
C GLN A 156 -6.40 9.06 -16.66
N ARG A 157 -6.79 8.79 -15.37
CA ARG A 157 -6.23 9.52 -14.22
C ARG A 157 -4.72 9.36 -14.13
N TYR A 158 -4.19 8.15 -14.38
CA TYR A 158 -2.74 7.90 -14.43
C TYR A 158 -2.08 8.79 -15.48
N ALA A 159 -2.62 8.78 -16.71
CA ALA A 159 -2.08 9.57 -17.82
C ALA A 159 -2.10 11.08 -17.54
N GLU A 160 -3.19 11.60 -16.95
CA GLU A 160 -3.32 13.02 -16.61
C GLU A 160 -2.40 13.44 -15.45
N THR A 161 -2.26 12.57 -14.43
CA THR A 161 -1.52 12.91 -13.21
C THR A 161 -0.01 12.76 -13.40
N TYR A 162 0.42 11.73 -14.15
CA TYR A 162 1.83 11.35 -14.27
C TYR A 162 2.42 11.59 -15.66
N ASP A 163 1.74 12.41 -16.51
CA ASP A 163 2.34 12.95 -17.73
C ASP A 163 3.68 13.63 -17.39
N PRO A 164 4.72 13.49 -18.23
CA PRO A 164 6.02 14.13 -17.97
C PRO A 164 5.98 15.62 -17.70
N ASP A 165 5.00 16.33 -18.27
CA ASP A 165 4.78 17.77 -18.09
C ASP A 165 3.84 18.10 -16.91
N ALA A 166 3.31 17.09 -16.21
CA ALA A 166 2.37 17.29 -15.13
C ALA A 166 3.01 17.93 -13.88
N PRO A 167 2.24 18.74 -13.12
CA PRO A 167 2.72 19.39 -11.88
C PRO A 167 3.18 18.39 -10.81
N TYR A 168 2.76 17.13 -10.88
CA TYR A 168 3.21 16.08 -9.97
C TYR A 168 4.73 15.98 -9.86
N TRP A 169 5.43 16.15 -10.95
CA TRP A 169 6.88 15.98 -10.96
C TRP A 169 7.63 17.12 -10.25
N ALA A 170 7.10 18.36 -10.25
CA ALA A 170 7.71 19.51 -9.55
C ALA A 170 9.23 19.64 -9.78
N GLY A 171 9.68 19.42 -11.01
CA GLY A 171 11.10 19.44 -11.40
C GLY A 171 11.86 18.11 -11.26
N ARG A 172 11.20 17.05 -10.78
CA ARG A 172 11.72 15.66 -10.84
C ARG A 172 11.44 15.07 -12.22
N ALA A 173 12.29 14.18 -12.70
CA ALA A 173 12.03 13.43 -13.94
C ALA A 173 11.19 12.16 -13.61
N PRO A 174 10.24 11.76 -14.49
CA PRO A 174 9.60 10.46 -14.41
C PRO A 174 10.63 9.32 -14.50
N THR A 175 10.40 8.24 -13.75
CA THR A 175 11.24 7.05 -13.87
C THR A 175 10.94 6.28 -15.17
N PRO A 176 11.86 5.42 -15.65
CA PRO A 176 11.62 4.58 -16.83
C PRO A 176 10.37 3.69 -16.68
N GLU A 177 10.09 3.21 -15.46
CA GLU A 177 8.93 2.38 -15.12
C GLU A 177 7.64 3.16 -15.34
N VAL A 178 7.56 4.37 -14.80
CA VAL A 178 6.40 5.26 -14.96
C VAL A 178 6.17 5.60 -16.43
N LEU A 179 7.23 5.89 -17.19
CA LEU A 179 7.10 6.16 -18.63
C LEU A 179 6.63 4.94 -19.42
N THR A 180 7.01 3.74 -18.99
CA THR A 180 6.59 2.49 -19.63
C THR A 180 5.10 2.23 -19.34
N ALA A 181 4.68 2.36 -18.10
CA ALA A 181 3.28 2.25 -17.71
C ALA A 181 2.39 3.27 -18.44
N LEU A 182 2.82 4.53 -18.47
CA LEU A 182 2.11 5.60 -19.17
C LEU A 182 1.89 5.28 -20.66
N ARG A 183 2.92 4.80 -21.37
CA ARG A 183 2.78 4.39 -22.76
C ARG A 183 1.79 3.24 -22.93
N GLY A 184 1.84 2.25 -22.02
CA GLY A 184 0.90 1.14 -22.02
C GLY A 184 -0.55 1.63 -21.86
N HIS A 185 -0.80 2.47 -20.85
CA HIS A 185 -2.14 3.01 -20.61
C HIS A 185 -2.67 3.87 -21.77
N LEU A 186 -1.83 4.72 -22.34
CA LEU A 186 -2.23 5.52 -23.51
C LEU A 186 -2.57 4.64 -24.72
N GLY A 187 -1.82 3.54 -24.93
CA GLY A 187 -2.12 2.54 -25.96
C GLY A 187 -3.49 1.87 -25.74
N ASP A 188 -3.75 1.41 -24.51
CA ASP A 188 -5.03 0.78 -24.12
C ASP A 188 -6.21 1.74 -24.26
N LEU A 189 -6.05 2.98 -23.80
CA LEU A 189 -7.07 4.02 -23.94
C LEU A 189 -7.37 4.35 -25.42
N SER A 190 -6.33 4.47 -26.24
CA SER A 190 -6.48 4.69 -27.69
C SER A 190 -7.27 3.57 -28.33
N ALA A 191 -6.93 2.31 -28.05
CA ALA A 191 -7.65 1.14 -28.56
C ALA A 191 -9.11 1.11 -28.09
N HIS A 192 -9.35 1.41 -26.80
CA HIS A 192 -10.70 1.46 -26.23
C HIS A 192 -11.58 2.51 -26.92
N PHE A 193 -11.09 3.75 -27.08
CA PHE A 193 -11.86 4.83 -27.69
C PHE A 193 -12.08 4.62 -29.19
N TYR A 194 -11.10 4.05 -29.92
CA TYR A 194 -11.28 3.67 -31.30
C TYR A 194 -12.42 2.65 -31.46
N ALA A 195 -12.38 1.58 -30.70
CA ALA A 195 -13.42 0.54 -30.72
C ALA A 195 -14.83 1.05 -30.29
N SER A 196 -14.87 2.09 -29.46
CA SER A 196 -16.12 2.70 -28.98
C SER A 196 -16.68 3.75 -29.97
N GLY A 197 -15.81 4.37 -30.77
CA GLY A 197 -16.18 5.38 -31.77
C GLY A 197 -16.76 4.81 -33.07
N ASP A 198 -16.54 3.51 -33.33
CA ASP A 198 -17.07 2.79 -34.48
C ASP A 198 -18.50 2.24 -34.28
N ARG A 199 -19.19 2.61 -33.19
CA ARG A 199 -20.57 2.26 -32.90
C ARG A 199 -21.48 3.47 -32.95
#